data_9ba0706b3ced9bf284501f8b4df25c8d
#
_entry.id   9ba0706b3ced9bf284501f8b4df25c8d
#
_cell.length_a   1.000
_cell.length_b   1.000
_cell.length_c   1.000
_cell.angle_alpha   90.00
_cell.angle_beta   90.00
_cell.angle_gamma   90.00
#
_symmetry.space_group_name_H-M   'P 1'
#
loop_
_entity.id
_entity.type
_entity.pdbx_description
1 polymer ?
#
loop_
_entity_poly.entity_id
_entity_poly.type
_entity_poly.pdbx_seq_one_letter_code
_entity_poly.pdbx_strand_id
1 'polypeptide(L)'
;MHNIKDLRKDLIKFKKKLSDRNFDLSIDLFKSLDEDNRKLITKKEKLEQEKKSLSRSADKSNFEKSKLISQDIIKISREQLKAQEKLNNLLYILPNLALDDVPIGKDDKSNRLVEQFGTVKKFSFKPKSHTEIGSIKNNIDFTTSVKLSGSRFVTLTNTVALLERALINFMLDLHTLEFNYTEISPPLIVNEEVMFGTGQLPKFEEDQFEIKFDNSDQRKFLIPTAEVVLTNLVRKSIIEKKLLPKRYVASTPCFRKEAGSYGKDTKGMLRQHQFYKVELVSIVEPNKCNEELNRMVTCAEEILKRLKLPYRQVLLCTGDMGFSAEKTIDLEV
;
A
#
# COMPACT_ATOMS: atom_id res chain seq x y z
N MET A 1 1.44 5.84 -9.12
CA MET A 1 0.11 5.23 -9.26
C MET A 1 -0.55 5.59 -10.60
N HIS A 2 -0.90 6.84 -10.85
CA HIS A 2 -1.57 7.21 -12.10
C HIS A 2 -0.60 7.56 -13.20
N ASN A 3 -0.89 7.09 -14.42
CA ASN A 3 -0.17 7.53 -15.61
C ASN A 3 -0.71 8.90 -16.05
N ILE A 4 0.14 9.92 -15.97
CA ILE A 4 -0.24 11.30 -16.34
C ILE A 4 -0.74 11.42 -17.78
N LYS A 5 -0.30 10.53 -18.69
CA LYS A 5 -0.79 10.50 -20.08
C LYS A 5 -2.26 10.11 -20.15
N ASP A 6 -2.70 9.20 -19.29
CA ASP A 6 -4.09 8.76 -19.25
C ASP A 6 -4.99 9.81 -18.58
N LEU A 7 -4.49 10.49 -17.55
CA LEU A 7 -5.16 11.67 -17.00
C LEU A 7 -5.43 12.75 -18.08
N ARG A 8 -4.42 13.06 -18.88
CA ARG A 8 -4.54 14.09 -19.93
C ARG A 8 -5.56 13.73 -21.02
N LYS A 9 -5.77 12.43 -21.30
CA LYS A 9 -6.70 11.99 -22.35
C LYS A 9 -8.16 12.29 -22.00
N ASP A 10 -8.57 12.07 -20.76
CA ASP A 10 -9.96 12.25 -20.32
C ASP A 10 -10.04 12.66 -18.85
N LEU A 11 -9.77 13.93 -18.60
CA LEU A 11 -9.81 14.52 -17.27
C LEU A 11 -11.21 14.50 -16.65
N ILE A 12 -12.27 14.57 -17.48
CA ILE A 12 -13.65 14.59 -16.99
C ILE A 12 -14.03 13.22 -16.44
N LYS A 13 -13.74 12.17 -17.17
CA LYS A 13 -13.95 10.78 -16.72
C LYS A 13 -13.12 10.48 -15.48
N PHE A 14 -11.87 10.96 -15.46
CA PHE A 14 -10.97 10.77 -14.32
C PHE A 14 -11.50 11.46 -13.06
N LYS A 15 -11.92 12.74 -13.18
CA LYS A 15 -12.54 13.49 -12.09
C LYS A 15 -13.78 12.77 -11.56
N LYS A 16 -14.66 12.26 -12.44
CA LYS A 16 -15.85 11.51 -12.03
C LYS A 16 -15.49 10.28 -11.21
N LYS A 17 -14.56 9.44 -11.69
CA LYS A 17 -14.11 8.24 -10.96
C LYS A 17 -13.43 8.55 -9.63
N LEU A 18 -12.70 9.68 -9.53
CA LEU A 18 -12.15 10.14 -8.25
C LEU A 18 -13.23 10.64 -7.31
N SER A 19 -14.26 11.32 -7.83
CA SER A 19 -15.42 11.72 -7.05
C SER A 19 -16.17 10.52 -6.45
N ASP A 20 -16.29 9.41 -7.20
CA ASP A 20 -16.83 8.16 -6.69
C ASP A 20 -16.01 7.58 -5.52
N ARG A 21 -14.72 7.98 -5.40
CA ARG A 21 -13.79 7.66 -4.31
C ARG A 21 -13.75 8.73 -3.21
N ASN A 22 -14.75 9.60 -3.11
CA ASN A 22 -14.82 10.74 -2.19
C ASN A 22 -13.62 11.71 -2.33
N PHE A 23 -13.03 11.82 -3.53
CA PHE A 23 -11.93 12.73 -3.82
C PHE A 23 -12.32 13.74 -4.91
N ASP A 24 -12.26 15.03 -4.58
CA ASP A 24 -12.54 16.10 -5.58
C ASP A 24 -11.23 16.60 -6.20
N LEU A 25 -11.03 16.26 -7.48
CA LEU A 25 -9.89 16.74 -8.26
C LEU A 25 -10.18 18.13 -8.85
N SER A 26 -9.39 19.13 -8.48
CA SER A 26 -9.39 20.40 -9.19
C SER A 26 -8.71 20.24 -10.55
N ILE A 27 -9.52 20.26 -11.62
CA ILE A 27 -9.03 20.17 -13.01
C ILE A 27 -8.12 21.35 -13.34
N ASP A 28 -8.48 22.55 -12.88
CA ASP A 28 -7.73 23.77 -13.20
C ASP A 28 -6.36 23.77 -12.54
N LEU A 29 -6.28 23.30 -11.27
CA LEU A 29 -5.00 23.14 -10.58
C LEU A 29 -4.12 22.11 -11.30
N PHE A 30 -4.68 20.94 -11.66
CA PHE A 30 -3.92 19.93 -12.41
C PHE A 30 -3.40 20.49 -13.74
N LYS A 31 -4.26 21.15 -14.53
CA LYS A 31 -3.87 21.74 -15.82
C LYS A 31 -2.75 22.77 -15.65
N SER A 32 -2.89 23.69 -14.67
CA SER A 32 -1.88 24.69 -14.40
C SER A 32 -0.53 24.07 -14.07
N LEU A 33 -0.49 23.10 -13.14
CA LEU A 33 0.75 22.43 -12.73
C LEU A 33 1.39 21.63 -13.88
N ASP A 34 0.56 20.94 -14.67
CA ASP A 34 1.03 20.16 -15.83
C ASP A 34 1.57 21.06 -16.94
N GLU A 35 0.88 22.13 -17.27
CA GLU A 35 1.32 23.10 -18.29
C GLU A 35 2.62 23.78 -17.89
N ASP A 36 2.74 24.22 -16.64
CA ASP A 36 3.94 24.88 -16.14
C ASP A 36 5.16 23.93 -16.23
N ASN A 37 4.99 22.70 -15.78
CA ASN A 37 6.06 21.70 -15.88
C ASN A 37 6.44 21.42 -17.35
N ARG A 38 5.47 21.27 -18.24
CA ARG A 38 5.73 21.06 -19.69
C ARG A 38 6.40 22.24 -20.36
N LYS A 39 5.99 23.48 -20.05
CA LYS A 39 6.63 24.70 -20.55
C LYS A 39 8.11 24.74 -20.16
N LEU A 40 8.43 24.42 -18.90
CA LEU A 40 9.81 24.39 -18.42
C LEU A 40 10.64 23.27 -19.07
N ILE A 41 10.06 22.07 -19.28
CA ILE A 41 10.71 20.97 -20.01
C ILE A 41 11.05 21.42 -21.44
N THR A 42 10.07 21.95 -22.18
CA THR A 42 10.27 22.42 -23.55
C THR A 42 11.32 23.54 -23.64
N LYS A 43 11.31 24.47 -22.68
CA LYS A 43 12.30 25.54 -22.63
C LYS A 43 13.71 24.99 -22.38
N LYS A 44 13.85 24.03 -21.46
CA LYS A 44 15.11 23.36 -21.18
C LYS A 44 15.65 22.61 -22.42
N GLU A 45 14.81 21.83 -23.08
CA GLU A 45 15.17 21.09 -24.29
C GLU A 45 15.65 22.01 -25.42
N LYS A 46 14.98 23.16 -25.63
CA LYS A 46 15.42 24.17 -26.61
C LYS A 46 16.81 24.71 -26.30
N LEU A 47 17.09 25.06 -25.05
CA LEU A 47 18.41 25.53 -24.63
C LEU A 47 19.50 24.46 -24.75
N GLU A 48 19.16 23.21 -24.44
CA GLU A 48 20.08 22.08 -24.64
C GLU A 48 20.40 21.85 -26.13
N GLN A 49 19.41 21.99 -27.00
CA GLN A 49 19.61 21.92 -28.46
C GLN A 49 20.47 23.09 -28.97
N GLU A 50 20.22 24.31 -28.51
CA GLU A 50 20.99 25.49 -28.86
C GLU A 50 22.45 25.33 -28.41
N LYS A 51 22.67 24.93 -27.16
CA LYS A 51 24.01 24.63 -26.65
C LYS A 51 24.75 23.59 -27.48
N LYS A 52 24.03 22.52 -27.88
CA LYS A 52 24.60 21.46 -28.74
C LYS A 52 24.95 21.96 -30.13
N SER A 53 24.19 22.90 -30.71
CA SER A 53 24.50 23.51 -31.98
C SER A 53 25.74 24.42 -31.92
N LEU A 54 25.84 25.23 -30.85
CA LEU A 54 27.01 26.09 -30.62
C LEU A 54 28.30 25.30 -30.41
N SER A 55 28.23 24.15 -29.70
CA SER A 55 29.41 23.31 -29.46
C SER A 55 29.95 22.61 -30.71
N ARG A 56 29.19 22.55 -31.80
CA ARG A 56 29.62 21.99 -33.09
C ARG A 56 30.37 22.98 -33.98
N SER A 57 30.29 24.28 -33.68
CA SER A 57 31.03 25.29 -34.40
C SER A 57 32.31 25.66 -33.63
N ALA A 58 33.48 25.62 -34.30
CA ALA A 58 34.78 25.85 -33.69
C ALA A 58 35.09 27.35 -33.40
N ASP A 59 34.08 28.22 -33.35
CA ASP A 59 34.23 29.66 -33.15
C ASP A 59 34.34 29.98 -31.64
N LYS A 60 35.44 30.69 -31.27
CA LYS A 60 35.67 31.14 -29.90
C LYS A 60 34.57 32.05 -29.33
N SER A 61 33.87 32.82 -30.20
CA SER A 61 32.74 33.66 -29.80
C SER A 61 31.56 32.87 -29.22
N ASN A 62 31.45 31.61 -29.60
CA ASN A 62 30.40 30.71 -29.12
C ASN A 62 30.65 30.14 -27.72
N PHE A 63 31.88 30.27 -27.18
CA PHE A 63 32.20 29.79 -25.84
C PHE A 63 31.49 30.57 -24.74
N GLU A 64 31.50 31.88 -24.81
CA GLU A 64 30.80 32.74 -23.84
C GLU A 64 29.28 32.54 -23.91
N LYS A 65 28.71 32.46 -25.13
CA LYS A 65 27.29 32.15 -25.30
C LYS A 65 26.93 30.77 -24.71
N SER A 66 27.74 29.76 -24.98
CA SER A 66 27.54 28.39 -24.43
C SER A 66 27.59 28.34 -22.90
N LYS A 67 28.44 29.20 -22.28
CA LYS A 67 28.54 29.34 -20.83
C LYS A 67 27.28 29.99 -20.24
N LEU A 68 26.76 31.05 -20.84
CA LEU A 68 25.49 31.66 -20.44
C LEU A 68 24.31 30.70 -20.57
N ILE A 69 24.19 30.00 -21.70
CA ILE A 69 23.16 28.99 -21.90
C ILE A 69 23.26 27.88 -20.85
N SER A 70 24.48 27.50 -20.43
CA SER A 70 24.67 26.51 -19.35
C SER A 70 24.12 27.00 -18.02
N GLN A 71 24.30 28.29 -17.68
CA GLN A 71 23.72 28.89 -16.48
C GLN A 71 22.19 28.91 -16.54
N ASP A 72 21.63 29.25 -17.69
CA ASP A 72 20.18 29.24 -17.91
C ASP A 72 19.59 27.83 -17.80
N ILE A 73 20.28 26.83 -18.37
CA ILE A 73 19.87 25.42 -18.22
C ILE A 73 19.85 24.99 -16.75
N ILE A 74 20.85 25.38 -15.95
CA ILE A 74 20.88 25.09 -14.52
C ILE A 74 19.70 25.75 -13.79
N LYS A 75 19.44 27.02 -14.09
CA LYS A 75 18.31 27.77 -13.50
C LYS A 75 16.97 27.10 -13.83
N ILE A 76 16.72 26.84 -15.12
CA ILE A 76 15.47 26.21 -15.60
C ILE A 76 15.33 24.80 -15.06
N SER A 77 16.43 24.04 -14.95
CA SER A 77 16.38 22.70 -14.35
C SER A 77 15.90 22.73 -12.90
N ARG A 78 16.33 23.73 -12.11
CA ARG A 78 15.86 23.92 -10.73
C ARG A 78 14.38 24.31 -10.67
N GLU A 79 13.94 25.19 -11.57
CA GLU A 79 12.53 25.58 -11.66
C GLU A 79 11.65 24.39 -12.10
N GLN A 80 12.11 23.60 -13.07
CA GLN A 80 11.43 22.41 -13.55
C GLN A 80 11.31 21.34 -12.48
N LEU A 81 12.37 21.10 -11.69
CA LEU A 81 12.32 20.16 -10.56
C LEU A 81 11.24 20.56 -9.55
N LYS A 82 11.16 21.85 -9.20
CA LYS A 82 10.12 22.37 -8.30
C LYS A 82 8.70 22.23 -8.89
N ALA A 83 8.54 22.49 -10.18
CA ALA A 83 7.25 22.32 -10.85
C ALA A 83 6.84 20.82 -10.90
N GLN A 84 7.78 19.95 -11.20
CA GLN A 84 7.57 18.48 -11.20
C GLN A 84 7.20 17.98 -9.79
N GLU A 85 7.86 18.49 -8.76
CA GLU A 85 7.57 18.13 -7.37
C GLU A 85 6.14 18.53 -6.99
N LYS A 86 5.70 19.77 -7.31
CA LYS A 86 4.32 20.18 -7.06
C LYS A 86 3.30 19.31 -7.77
N LEU A 87 3.56 18.94 -9.03
CA LEU A 87 2.70 18.06 -9.80
C LEU A 87 2.68 16.65 -9.20
N ASN A 88 3.84 16.11 -8.81
CA ASN A 88 3.94 14.81 -8.16
C ASN A 88 3.19 14.78 -6.83
N ASN A 89 3.30 15.82 -6.01
CA ASN A 89 2.58 15.91 -4.75
C ASN A 89 1.06 15.86 -4.94
N LEU A 90 0.53 16.51 -5.98
CA LEU A 90 -0.87 16.35 -6.35
C LEU A 90 -1.19 14.91 -6.77
N LEU A 91 -0.35 14.27 -7.59
CA LEU A 91 -0.59 12.90 -8.06
C LEU A 91 -0.50 11.86 -6.95
N TYR A 92 0.34 12.07 -5.94
CA TYR A 92 0.53 11.14 -4.82
C TYR A 92 -0.68 11.05 -3.89
N ILE A 93 -1.48 12.10 -3.80
CA ILE A 93 -2.68 12.10 -2.95
C ILE A 93 -3.93 11.58 -3.67
N LEU A 94 -3.86 11.27 -4.98
CA LEU A 94 -4.98 10.73 -5.73
C LEU A 94 -5.16 9.23 -5.41
N PRO A 95 -6.34 8.78 -4.94
CA PRO A 95 -6.61 7.35 -4.79
C PRO A 95 -6.66 6.67 -6.15
N ASN A 96 -6.41 5.36 -6.18
CA ASN A 96 -6.54 4.59 -7.42
C ASN A 96 -8.01 4.58 -7.89
N LEU A 97 -8.23 4.37 -9.18
CA LEU A 97 -9.59 4.36 -9.75
C LEU A 97 -10.25 2.99 -9.52
N ALA A 98 -11.50 3.01 -9.08
CA ALA A 98 -12.25 1.79 -8.91
C ALA A 98 -12.63 1.16 -10.26
N LEU A 99 -12.66 -0.18 -10.31
CA LEU A 99 -13.21 -0.93 -11.44
C LEU A 99 -14.72 -0.66 -11.57
N ASP A 100 -15.28 -0.91 -12.75
CA ASP A 100 -16.66 -0.58 -13.06
C ASP A 100 -17.68 -1.48 -12.33
N ASP A 101 -17.27 -2.65 -11.85
CA ASP A 101 -18.10 -3.60 -11.09
C ASP A 101 -18.10 -3.34 -9.56
N VAL A 102 -17.31 -2.38 -9.08
CA VAL A 102 -17.25 -1.96 -7.69
C VAL A 102 -18.49 -1.10 -7.37
N PRO A 103 -19.24 -1.39 -6.30
CA PRO A 103 -20.40 -0.59 -5.92
C PRO A 103 -19.97 0.84 -5.55
N ILE A 104 -20.70 1.82 -6.07
CA ILE A 104 -20.48 3.23 -5.70
C ILE A 104 -21.15 3.48 -4.35
N GLY A 105 -20.39 3.98 -3.39
CA GLY A 105 -20.89 4.24 -2.05
C GLY A 105 -19.94 5.10 -1.24
N LYS A 106 -20.45 5.66 -0.14
CA LYS A 106 -19.71 6.60 0.69
C LYS A 106 -18.93 5.92 1.82
N ASP A 107 -19.49 4.86 2.37
CA ASP A 107 -19.00 4.16 3.56
C ASP A 107 -19.36 2.67 3.51
N ASP A 108 -19.01 1.93 4.55
CA ASP A 108 -19.22 0.49 4.74
C ASP A 108 -20.66 0.02 4.53
N LYS A 109 -21.65 0.89 4.74
CA LYS A 109 -23.07 0.56 4.52
C LYS A 109 -23.43 0.31 3.06
N SER A 110 -22.59 0.76 2.15
CA SER A 110 -22.73 0.55 0.71
C SER A 110 -21.95 -0.65 0.19
N ASN A 111 -21.27 -1.39 1.06
CA ASN A 111 -20.57 -2.62 0.73
C ASN A 111 -21.56 -3.69 0.29
N ARG A 112 -21.13 -4.54 -0.63
CA ARG A 112 -21.99 -5.58 -1.20
C ARG A 112 -21.58 -6.96 -0.69
N LEU A 113 -22.50 -7.64 -0.01
CA LEU A 113 -22.35 -9.06 0.31
C LEU A 113 -22.27 -9.87 -0.99
N VAL A 114 -21.21 -10.63 -1.17
CA VAL A 114 -21.01 -11.51 -2.34
C VAL A 114 -21.42 -12.93 -2.00
N GLU A 115 -20.91 -13.47 -0.89
CA GLU A 115 -21.15 -14.83 -0.46
C GLU A 115 -21.08 -14.94 1.07
N GLN A 116 -21.77 -15.93 1.63
CA GLN A 116 -21.67 -16.27 3.03
C GLN A 116 -21.42 -17.78 3.16
N PHE A 117 -20.40 -18.12 3.94
CA PHE A 117 -20.04 -19.49 4.25
C PHE A 117 -20.32 -19.82 5.71
N GLY A 118 -20.92 -21.01 5.92
CA GLY A 118 -21.24 -21.52 7.24
C GLY A 118 -22.38 -20.75 7.93
N THR A 119 -22.64 -21.14 9.16
CA THR A 119 -23.69 -20.53 9.99
C THR A 119 -23.09 -20.04 11.29
N VAL A 120 -23.34 -18.78 11.62
CA VAL A 120 -22.91 -18.20 12.91
C VAL A 120 -23.62 -18.97 14.04
N LYS A 121 -22.81 -19.51 14.93
CA LYS A 121 -23.31 -20.29 16.07
C LYS A 121 -24.09 -19.40 17.02
N LYS A 122 -25.35 -19.78 17.28
CA LYS A 122 -26.16 -19.11 18.33
C LYS A 122 -25.84 -19.75 19.67
N PHE A 123 -25.48 -18.93 20.65
CA PHE A 123 -25.25 -19.38 22.02
C PHE A 123 -26.48 -19.12 22.87
N SER A 124 -26.80 -20.05 23.79
CA SER A 124 -27.83 -19.87 24.82
C SER A 124 -27.39 -18.99 25.99
N PHE A 125 -26.15 -18.53 25.96
CA PHE A 125 -25.51 -17.67 26.96
C PHE A 125 -24.80 -16.49 26.27
N LYS A 126 -24.49 -15.45 27.03
CA LYS A 126 -23.69 -14.31 26.53
C LYS A 126 -22.23 -14.73 26.35
N PRO A 127 -21.70 -14.73 25.12
CA PRO A 127 -20.29 -15.08 24.89
C PRO A 127 -19.35 -14.11 25.61
N LYS A 128 -18.27 -14.64 26.14
CA LYS A 128 -17.18 -13.82 26.72
C LYS A 128 -16.24 -13.34 25.64
N SER A 129 -15.70 -12.14 25.81
CA SER A 129 -14.62 -11.66 24.95
C SER A 129 -13.34 -12.47 25.17
N HIS A 130 -12.39 -12.39 24.21
CA HIS A 130 -11.09 -13.07 24.34
C HIS A 130 -10.33 -12.70 25.62
N THR A 131 -10.54 -11.48 26.15
CA THR A 131 -9.92 -11.00 27.40
C THR A 131 -10.57 -11.58 28.67
N GLU A 132 -11.72 -12.24 28.54
CA GLU A 132 -12.52 -12.77 29.67
C GLU A 132 -12.57 -14.31 29.70
N ILE A 133 -12.11 -14.98 28.64
CA ILE A 133 -12.10 -16.46 28.56
C ILE A 133 -11.03 -16.99 29.51
N GLY A 134 -11.46 -17.70 30.59
CA GLY A 134 -10.59 -18.13 31.69
C GLY A 134 -9.38 -18.96 31.27
N SER A 135 -9.54 -19.83 30.26
CA SER A 135 -8.45 -20.69 29.76
C SER A 135 -7.34 -19.93 29.03
N ILE A 136 -7.61 -18.77 28.49
CA ILE A 136 -6.64 -17.94 27.72
C ILE A 136 -6.30 -16.62 28.43
N LYS A 137 -7.15 -16.14 29.33
CA LYS A 137 -6.98 -14.84 30.01
C LYS A 137 -5.60 -14.67 30.66
N ASN A 138 -5.09 -15.70 31.30
CA ASN A 138 -3.79 -15.66 31.99
C ASN A 138 -2.59 -15.79 31.02
N ASN A 139 -2.85 -16.08 29.75
CA ASN A 139 -1.82 -16.24 28.72
C ASN A 139 -1.75 -15.04 27.76
N ILE A 140 -2.54 -14.00 28.04
CA ILE A 140 -2.54 -12.71 27.33
C ILE A 140 -2.22 -11.64 28.39
N ASP A 141 -1.00 -11.11 28.39
CA ASP A 141 -0.53 -10.18 29.40
C ASP A 141 -0.37 -8.77 28.82
N PHE A 142 -1.34 -7.93 29.10
CA PHE A 142 -1.31 -6.51 28.77
C PHE A 142 -0.53 -5.69 29.80
N THR A 143 -0.54 -6.11 31.07
CA THR A 143 0.07 -5.35 32.17
C THR A 143 1.58 -5.31 32.06
N THR A 144 2.21 -6.45 31.79
CA THR A 144 3.66 -6.51 31.55
C THR A 144 4.03 -5.78 30.25
N SER A 145 3.23 -5.93 29.19
CA SER A 145 3.48 -5.24 27.90
C SER A 145 3.47 -3.73 28.04
N VAL A 146 2.59 -3.16 28.86
CA VAL A 146 2.58 -1.71 29.15
C VAL A 146 3.89 -1.27 29.78
N LYS A 147 4.47 -2.06 30.68
CA LYS A 147 5.78 -1.76 31.29
C LYS A 147 6.94 -1.84 30.29
N LEU A 148 6.83 -2.74 29.31
CA LEU A 148 7.87 -2.97 28.30
C LEU A 148 7.83 -1.94 27.17
N SER A 149 6.63 -1.65 26.67
CA SER A 149 6.49 -0.92 25.38
C SER A 149 5.33 0.10 25.37
N GLY A 150 4.55 0.21 26.44
CA GLY A 150 3.39 1.08 26.50
C GLY A 150 2.08 0.38 26.12
N SER A 151 1.04 1.18 25.87
CA SER A 151 -0.27 0.68 25.47
C SER A 151 -0.28 0.04 24.08
N ARG A 152 -1.30 -0.79 23.79
CA ARG A 152 -1.49 -1.47 22.50
C ARG A 152 -0.37 -2.44 22.09
N PHE A 153 0.39 -2.93 23.07
CA PHE A 153 1.25 -4.09 22.95
C PHE A 153 0.71 -5.22 23.82
N VAL A 154 1.00 -6.45 23.44
CA VAL A 154 0.59 -7.64 24.17
C VAL A 154 1.74 -8.63 24.28
N THR A 155 1.85 -9.30 25.41
CA THR A 155 2.74 -10.43 25.62
C THR A 155 1.89 -11.69 25.69
N LEU A 156 2.13 -12.62 24.77
CA LEU A 156 1.49 -13.91 24.73
C LEU A 156 2.37 -14.95 25.40
N THR A 157 1.75 -15.85 26.18
CA THR A 157 2.48 -16.91 26.90
C THR A 157 1.82 -18.27 26.68
N ASN A 158 2.59 -19.33 26.94
CA ASN A 158 2.12 -20.71 26.96
C ASN A 158 1.26 -21.09 25.72
N THR A 159 0.01 -21.51 25.98
CA THR A 159 -0.91 -22.02 24.95
C THR A 159 -1.31 -20.98 23.92
N VAL A 160 -1.39 -19.70 24.28
CA VAL A 160 -1.75 -18.64 23.32
C VAL A 160 -0.57 -18.32 22.40
N ALA A 161 0.66 -18.26 22.92
CA ALA A 161 1.87 -18.13 22.11
C ALA A 161 2.06 -19.34 21.18
N LEU A 162 1.77 -20.57 21.68
CA LEU A 162 1.78 -21.77 20.85
C LEU A 162 0.73 -21.70 19.74
N LEU A 163 -0.48 -21.22 20.04
CA LEU A 163 -1.56 -21.08 19.07
C LEU A 163 -1.20 -20.07 17.96
N GLU A 164 -0.66 -18.92 18.32
CA GLU A 164 -0.20 -17.92 17.31
C GLU A 164 0.80 -18.56 16.33
N ARG A 165 1.84 -19.22 16.86
CA ARG A 165 2.85 -19.90 16.04
C ARG A 165 2.25 -21.03 15.20
N ALA A 166 1.33 -21.80 15.76
CA ALA A 166 0.66 -22.90 15.05
C ALA A 166 -0.19 -22.37 13.87
N LEU A 167 -0.91 -21.25 14.06
CA LEU A 167 -1.68 -20.61 13.01
C LEU A 167 -0.77 -20.05 11.91
N ILE A 168 0.34 -19.41 12.28
CA ILE A 168 1.33 -18.92 11.31
C ILE A 168 1.84 -20.09 10.44
N ASN A 169 2.32 -21.16 11.05
CA ASN A 169 2.85 -22.31 10.32
C ASN A 169 1.77 -22.95 9.44
N PHE A 170 0.56 -23.15 9.98
CA PHE A 170 -0.57 -23.70 9.23
C PHE A 170 -0.88 -22.86 7.96
N MET A 171 -0.92 -21.53 8.08
CA MET A 171 -1.17 -20.66 6.93
C MET A 171 -0.03 -20.71 5.91
N LEU A 172 1.23 -20.66 6.36
CA LEU A 172 2.40 -20.74 5.48
C LEU A 172 2.44 -22.09 4.73
N ASP A 173 2.28 -23.21 5.46
CA ASP A 173 2.30 -24.54 4.88
C ASP A 173 1.18 -24.71 3.84
N LEU A 174 -0.02 -24.27 4.16
CA LEU A 174 -1.14 -24.32 3.21
C LEU A 174 -0.85 -23.57 1.92
N HIS A 175 -0.35 -22.34 2.03
CA HIS A 175 -0.11 -21.52 0.86
C HIS A 175 1.08 -21.98 0.03
N THR A 176 2.12 -22.51 0.66
CA THR A 176 3.30 -23.03 -0.04
C THR A 176 3.08 -24.38 -0.67
N LEU A 177 2.49 -25.31 0.09
CA LEU A 177 2.36 -26.71 -0.35
C LEU A 177 1.19 -26.94 -1.30
N GLU A 178 0.07 -26.20 -1.11
CA GLU A 178 -1.14 -26.45 -1.89
C GLU A 178 -1.46 -25.35 -2.92
N PHE A 179 -1.05 -24.10 -2.65
CA PHE A 179 -1.38 -22.96 -3.52
C PHE A 179 -0.20 -22.41 -4.31
N ASN A 180 0.96 -23.08 -4.30
CA ASN A 180 2.15 -22.70 -5.07
C ASN A 180 2.66 -21.28 -4.81
N TYR A 181 2.57 -20.80 -3.57
CA TYR A 181 3.26 -19.59 -3.15
C TYR A 181 4.71 -19.90 -2.77
N THR A 182 5.61 -18.99 -3.09
CA THR A 182 7.00 -19.02 -2.63
C THR A 182 7.09 -18.26 -1.31
N GLU A 183 7.52 -18.94 -0.25
CA GLU A 183 7.76 -18.28 1.03
C GLU A 183 8.97 -17.36 0.95
N ILE A 184 8.83 -16.17 1.50
CA ILE A 184 9.86 -15.15 1.57
C ILE A 184 10.05 -14.75 3.03
N SER A 185 11.29 -14.69 3.48
CA SER A 185 11.68 -14.08 4.76
C SER A 185 12.33 -12.72 4.48
N PRO A 186 11.53 -11.62 4.49
CA PRO A 186 12.00 -10.32 4.07
C PRO A 186 12.59 -9.50 5.23
N PRO A 187 13.37 -8.44 4.95
CA PRO A 187 13.73 -7.45 5.96
C PRO A 187 12.51 -6.69 6.46
N LEU A 188 12.53 -6.33 7.75
CA LEU A 188 11.43 -5.62 8.42
C LEU A 188 11.62 -4.10 8.44
N ILE A 189 12.83 -3.64 8.16
CA ILE A 189 13.21 -2.23 8.07
C ILE A 189 13.45 -1.90 6.60
N VAL A 190 12.73 -0.91 6.09
CA VAL A 190 12.73 -0.58 4.68
C VAL A 190 13.06 0.90 4.44
N ASN A 191 13.54 1.19 3.24
CA ASN A 191 13.76 2.56 2.79
C ASN A 191 12.42 3.24 2.46
N GLU A 192 12.40 4.57 2.56
CA GLU A 192 11.24 5.40 2.21
C GLU A 192 10.64 5.08 0.84
N GLU A 193 11.47 4.87 -0.18
CA GLU A 193 11.01 4.55 -1.53
C GLU A 193 10.19 3.25 -1.63
N VAL A 194 10.40 2.30 -0.71
CA VAL A 194 9.64 1.05 -0.65
C VAL A 194 8.23 1.33 -0.14
N MET A 195 8.09 2.24 0.83
CA MET A 195 6.82 2.70 1.37
C MET A 195 5.99 3.48 0.33
N PHE A 196 6.64 4.28 -0.51
CA PHE A 196 5.99 4.94 -1.65
C PHE A 196 5.49 3.94 -2.69
N GLY A 197 6.23 2.86 -2.92
CA GLY A 197 5.92 1.86 -3.95
C GLY A 197 4.55 1.18 -3.77
N THR A 198 4.03 1.13 -2.55
CA THR A 198 2.75 0.54 -2.18
C THR A 198 1.72 1.55 -1.67
N GLY A 199 2.02 2.87 -1.77
CA GLY A 199 1.11 3.94 -1.38
C GLY A 199 0.94 4.14 0.12
N GLN A 200 1.86 3.63 0.95
CA GLN A 200 1.88 3.92 2.38
C GLN A 200 2.28 5.38 2.63
N LEU A 201 3.23 5.87 1.87
CA LEU A 201 3.62 7.27 1.84
C LEU A 201 3.11 7.96 0.57
N PRO A 202 2.81 9.28 0.63
CA PRO A 202 2.85 10.14 1.81
C PRO A 202 1.60 10.06 2.69
N LYS A 203 0.51 9.45 2.21
CA LYS A 203 -0.84 9.58 2.78
C LYS A 203 -0.96 9.06 4.21
N PHE A 204 -0.29 7.97 4.54
CA PHE A 204 -0.40 7.30 5.85
C PHE A 204 0.87 7.47 6.68
N GLU A 205 1.60 8.57 6.50
CA GLU A 205 2.86 8.82 7.19
C GLU A 205 2.70 8.84 8.72
N GLU A 206 1.60 9.39 9.23
CA GLU A 206 1.31 9.44 10.66
C GLU A 206 1.13 8.05 11.30
N ASP A 207 0.74 7.04 10.49
CA ASP A 207 0.57 5.66 10.95
C ASP A 207 1.87 4.85 10.92
N GLN A 208 2.97 5.38 10.34
CA GLN A 208 4.21 4.63 10.17
C GLN A 208 5.18 4.85 11.33
N PHE A 209 5.89 3.79 11.72
CA PHE A 209 7.03 3.87 12.61
C PHE A 209 8.31 4.18 11.82
N GLU A 210 8.75 5.42 11.88
CA GLU A 210 10.04 5.84 11.34
C GLU A 210 11.16 5.52 12.32
N ILE A 211 12.28 5.01 11.79
CA ILE A 211 13.48 4.67 12.56
C ILE A 211 14.60 5.63 12.16
N LYS A 212 15.25 6.22 13.15
CA LYS A 212 16.49 6.96 12.94
C LYS A 212 17.65 5.97 12.86
N PHE A 213 18.32 5.96 11.73
CA PHE A 213 19.57 5.24 11.53
C PHE A 213 20.72 6.26 11.61
N ASP A 214 21.85 5.86 12.25
CA ASP A 214 22.97 6.72 12.51
C ASP A 214 23.42 7.53 11.29
N ASN A 215 23.49 8.87 11.43
CA ASN A 215 24.07 9.84 10.49
C ASN A 215 23.66 9.71 9.01
N SER A 216 22.58 9.03 8.72
CA SER A 216 22.03 8.88 7.37
C SER A 216 20.84 9.81 7.19
N ASP A 217 20.86 10.64 6.16
CA ASP A 217 19.68 11.42 5.71
C ASP A 217 18.60 10.55 5.11
N GLN A 218 18.81 9.23 4.99
CA GLN A 218 17.82 8.30 4.45
C GLN A 218 16.81 7.90 5.51
N ARG A 219 15.55 8.21 5.27
CA ARG A 219 14.44 7.76 6.12
C ARG A 219 14.23 6.25 6.01
N LYS A 220 14.05 5.62 7.14
CA LYS A 220 13.75 4.18 7.23
C LYS A 220 12.52 3.94 8.10
N PHE A 221 11.79 2.88 7.79
CA PHE A 221 10.52 2.57 8.43
C PHE A 221 10.44 1.09 8.79
N LEU A 222 9.77 0.79 9.91
CA LEU A 222 9.27 -0.54 10.16
C LEU A 222 8.09 -0.83 9.23
N ILE A 223 8.01 -2.04 8.70
CA ILE A 223 6.93 -2.42 7.77
C ILE A 223 5.56 -2.47 8.47
N PRO A 224 4.51 -1.82 7.92
CA PRO A 224 3.14 -1.98 8.42
C PRO A 224 2.47 -3.26 7.90
N THR A 225 3.07 -3.90 6.91
CA THR A 225 2.60 -5.09 6.19
C THR A 225 3.74 -5.66 5.35
N ALA A 226 3.80 -6.97 5.18
CA ALA A 226 4.78 -7.59 4.27
C ALA A 226 4.53 -7.23 2.80
N GLU A 227 3.32 -6.81 2.42
CA GLU A 227 2.99 -6.28 1.09
C GLU A 227 4.05 -5.29 0.59
N VAL A 228 4.49 -4.38 1.47
CA VAL A 228 5.47 -3.34 1.15
C VAL A 228 6.76 -3.94 0.60
N VAL A 229 7.23 -5.01 1.21
CA VAL A 229 8.49 -5.66 0.80
C VAL A 229 8.26 -6.58 -0.38
N LEU A 230 7.24 -7.44 -0.31
CA LEU A 230 6.97 -8.46 -1.32
C LEU A 230 6.69 -7.84 -2.69
N THR A 231 5.91 -6.77 -2.74
CA THR A 231 5.62 -6.04 -3.99
C THR A 231 6.87 -5.38 -4.57
N ASN A 232 7.74 -4.85 -3.71
CA ASN A 232 8.96 -4.17 -4.12
C ASN A 232 10.11 -5.11 -4.52
N LEU A 233 10.00 -6.44 -4.34
CA LEU A 233 10.96 -7.42 -4.87
C LEU A 233 11.17 -7.29 -6.38
N VAL A 234 10.17 -6.81 -7.09
CA VAL A 234 10.22 -6.63 -8.56
C VAL A 234 10.29 -5.15 -8.97
N ARG A 235 10.49 -4.25 -8.02
CA ARG A 235 10.58 -2.81 -8.30
C ARG A 235 11.72 -2.48 -9.25
N LYS A 236 11.45 -1.61 -10.24
CA LYS A 236 12.41 -1.21 -11.29
C LYS A 236 12.99 -2.38 -12.10
N SER A 237 12.31 -3.55 -12.11
CA SER A 237 12.70 -4.71 -12.90
C SER A 237 11.81 -4.87 -14.12
N ILE A 238 12.37 -5.44 -15.18
CA ILE A 238 11.62 -5.96 -16.32
C ILE A 238 11.51 -7.48 -16.15
N ILE A 239 10.29 -7.97 -15.99
CA ILE A 239 10.03 -9.39 -15.78
C ILE A 239 9.64 -10.03 -17.11
N GLU A 240 10.33 -11.09 -17.50
CA GLU A 240 9.95 -11.88 -18.66
C GLU A 240 8.58 -12.53 -18.43
N LYS A 241 7.70 -12.48 -19.44
CA LYS A 241 6.36 -13.03 -19.38
C LYS A 241 6.31 -14.50 -18.89
N LYS A 242 7.28 -15.32 -19.31
CA LYS A 242 7.36 -16.75 -18.92
C LYS A 242 7.60 -16.96 -17.41
N LEU A 243 8.05 -15.92 -16.67
CA LEU A 243 8.31 -15.96 -15.25
C LEU A 243 7.10 -15.52 -14.41
N LEU A 244 5.99 -15.21 -15.05
CA LEU A 244 4.72 -14.88 -14.42
C LEU A 244 3.76 -16.09 -14.43
N PRO A 245 2.91 -16.25 -13.44
CA PRO A 245 2.76 -15.42 -12.23
C PRO A 245 3.88 -15.63 -11.22
N LYS A 246 4.25 -14.58 -10.47
CA LYS A 246 5.05 -14.72 -9.24
C LYS A 246 4.12 -14.59 -8.04
N ARG A 247 4.15 -15.58 -7.15
CA ARG A 247 3.30 -15.64 -5.97
C ARG A 247 4.18 -15.75 -4.73
N TYR A 248 4.07 -14.81 -3.83
CA TYR A 248 4.88 -14.72 -2.62
C TYR A 248 4.01 -14.77 -1.39
N VAL A 249 4.47 -15.46 -0.36
CA VAL A 249 3.88 -15.46 0.97
C VAL A 249 4.94 -15.13 2.00
N ALA A 250 4.59 -14.34 3.00
CA ALA A 250 5.47 -14.07 4.14
C ALA A 250 4.66 -13.99 5.43
N SER A 251 5.21 -14.50 6.52
CA SER A 251 4.75 -14.19 7.87
C SER A 251 5.72 -13.21 8.50
N THR A 252 5.24 -12.04 8.86
CA THR A 252 6.06 -11.01 9.48
C THR A 252 5.35 -10.34 10.65
N PRO A 253 6.10 -9.86 11.67
CA PRO A 253 5.58 -8.80 12.50
C PRO A 253 5.31 -7.57 11.64
N CYS A 254 4.21 -6.89 11.93
CA CYS A 254 3.78 -5.66 11.26
C CYS A 254 3.60 -4.57 12.31
N PHE A 255 3.90 -3.32 11.94
CA PHE A 255 3.97 -2.21 12.89
C PHE A 255 3.10 -1.04 12.42
N ARG A 256 2.11 -0.64 13.23
CA ARG A 256 1.20 0.47 12.93
C ARG A 256 0.99 1.35 14.14
N LYS A 257 1.07 2.67 13.99
CA LYS A 257 0.77 3.62 15.09
C LYS A 257 -0.71 3.73 15.40
N GLU A 258 -1.60 3.32 14.47
CA GLU A 258 -3.06 3.39 14.64
C GLU A 258 -3.53 4.80 15.02
N ALA A 259 -2.95 5.83 14.38
CA ALA A 259 -3.16 7.24 14.73
C ALA A 259 -4.62 7.70 14.60
N GLY A 260 -5.39 7.12 13.67
CA GLY A 260 -6.81 7.44 13.47
C GLY A 260 -7.80 6.73 14.39
N SER A 261 -7.34 5.86 15.30
CA SER A 261 -8.20 4.96 16.08
C SER A 261 -8.36 5.34 17.57
N TYR A 262 -8.29 6.63 17.89
CA TYR A 262 -8.47 7.11 19.25
C TYR A 262 -9.86 6.73 19.80
N GLY A 263 -9.87 5.95 20.92
CA GLY A 263 -11.11 5.54 21.60
C GLY A 263 -11.84 4.34 20.97
N LYS A 264 -11.44 3.83 19.82
CA LYS A 264 -12.02 2.63 19.22
C LYS A 264 -11.19 1.40 19.57
N ASP A 265 -11.87 0.30 19.95
CA ASP A 265 -11.28 -1.03 20.19
C ASP A 265 -10.02 -0.98 21.08
N THR A 266 -10.05 -0.18 22.14
CA THR A 266 -8.92 0.01 23.06
C THR A 266 -8.67 -1.16 24.01
N LYS A 267 -9.62 -2.10 24.09
CA LYS A 267 -9.52 -3.30 24.92
C LYS A 267 -9.16 -4.52 24.10
N GLY A 268 -8.22 -5.31 24.63
CA GLY A 268 -7.84 -6.58 24.03
C GLY A 268 -6.85 -6.45 22.88
N MET A 269 -6.87 -7.45 21.96
CA MET A 269 -5.90 -7.62 20.88
C MET A 269 -6.40 -7.11 19.51
N LEU A 270 -7.52 -6.37 19.46
CA LEU A 270 -8.13 -5.97 18.19
C LEU A 270 -7.30 -4.93 17.43
N ARG A 271 -6.65 -3.99 18.17
CA ARG A 271 -5.79 -2.96 17.58
C ARG A 271 -4.48 -2.88 18.34
N GLN A 272 -3.40 -3.31 17.69
CA GLN A 272 -2.08 -3.38 18.27
C GLN A 272 -1.07 -2.60 17.44
N HIS A 273 -0.05 -2.02 18.09
CA HIS A 273 1.08 -1.39 17.41
C HIS A 273 1.99 -2.41 16.75
N GLN A 274 2.00 -3.65 17.25
CA GLN A 274 2.74 -4.78 16.70
C GLN A 274 1.85 -6.02 16.67
N PHE A 275 1.76 -6.70 15.53
CA PHE A 275 1.02 -7.94 15.34
C PHE A 275 1.66 -8.77 14.23
N TYR A 276 1.37 -10.08 14.21
CA TYR A 276 1.82 -10.94 13.12
C TYR A 276 0.77 -11.02 12.02
N LYS A 277 1.23 -11.06 10.77
CA LYS A 277 0.38 -11.23 9.59
C LYS A 277 1.03 -12.16 8.58
N VAL A 278 0.25 -13.11 8.06
CA VAL A 278 0.62 -13.89 6.88
C VAL A 278 0.06 -13.18 5.66
N GLU A 279 0.94 -12.71 4.79
CA GLU A 279 0.62 -11.87 3.64
C GLU A 279 0.83 -12.62 2.34
N LEU A 280 -0.11 -12.50 1.41
CA LEU A 280 -0.03 -13.01 0.04
C LEU A 280 0.14 -11.86 -0.95
N VAL A 281 1.10 -11.98 -1.86
CA VAL A 281 1.27 -11.05 -2.98
C VAL A 281 1.44 -11.82 -4.27
N SER A 282 0.70 -11.46 -5.31
CA SER A 282 0.83 -12.03 -6.64
C SER A 282 1.18 -10.94 -7.67
N ILE A 283 2.19 -11.20 -8.49
CA ILE A 283 2.58 -10.38 -9.62
C ILE A 283 2.19 -11.13 -10.89
N VAL A 284 1.27 -10.55 -11.65
CA VAL A 284 0.69 -11.19 -12.83
C VAL A 284 0.65 -10.24 -14.03
N GLU A 285 0.32 -10.75 -15.21
CA GLU A 285 0.01 -9.91 -16.36
C GLU A 285 -1.24 -9.04 -16.08
N PRO A 286 -1.31 -7.78 -16.53
CA PRO A 286 -2.43 -6.88 -16.21
C PRO A 286 -3.82 -7.45 -16.54
N ASN A 287 -3.94 -8.20 -17.63
CA ASN A 287 -5.20 -8.84 -18.05
C ASN A 287 -5.59 -10.06 -17.19
N LYS A 288 -4.73 -10.49 -16.29
CA LYS A 288 -4.95 -11.63 -15.36
C LYS A 288 -5.24 -11.20 -13.93
N CYS A 289 -5.23 -9.90 -13.63
CA CYS A 289 -5.38 -9.40 -12.26
C CYS A 289 -6.70 -9.83 -11.60
N ASN A 290 -7.83 -9.77 -12.31
CA ASN A 290 -9.13 -10.17 -11.75
C ASN A 290 -9.21 -11.68 -11.47
N GLU A 291 -8.64 -12.50 -12.37
CA GLU A 291 -8.58 -13.96 -12.18
C GLU A 291 -7.71 -14.30 -10.95
N GLU A 292 -6.55 -13.66 -10.83
CA GLU A 292 -5.65 -13.88 -9.70
C GLU A 292 -6.21 -13.32 -8.39
N LEU A 293 -6.94 -12.21 -8.40
CA LEU A 293 -7.64 -11.70 -7.21
C LEU A 293 -8.63 -12.74 -6.68
N ASN A 294 -9.49 -13.29 -7.55
CA ASN A 294 -10.44 -14.33 -7.15
C ASN A 294 -9.73 -15.58 -6.59
N ARG A 295 -8.60 -15.97 -7.21
CA ARG A 295 -7.78 -17.07 -6.71
C ARG A 295 -7.20 -16.74 -5.33
N MET A 296 -6.70 -15.53 -5.09
CA MET A 296 -6.17 -15.12 -3.79
C MET A 296 -7.26 -15.13 -2.71
N VAL A 297 -8.47 -14.69 -3.05
CA VAL A 297 -9.62 -14.78 -2.14
C VAL A 297 -9.89 -16.25 -1.77
N THR A 298 -9.92 -17.16 -2.76
CA THR A 298 -10.08 -18.60 -2.50
C THR A 298 -8.99 -19.15 -1.58
N CYS A 299 -7.72 -18.73 -1.76
CA CYS A 299 -6.63 -19.12 -0.87
C CYS A 299 -6.85 -18.68 0.59
N ALA A 300 -7.34 -17.45 0.78
CA ALA A 300 -7.64 -16.92 2.11
C ALA A 300 -8.87 -17.60 2.75
N GLU A 301 -9.93 -17.84 1.95
CA GLU A 301 -11.11 -18.59 2.39
C GLU A 301 -10.80 -19.99 2.87
N GLU A 302 -9.86 -20.67 2.23
CA GLU A 302 -9.49 -22.04 2.60
C GLU A 302 -8.95 -22.14 4.04
N ILE A 303 -8.25 -21.09 4.52
CA ILE A 303 -7.85 -20.98 5.93
C ILE A 303 -9.09 -21.03 6.83
N LEU A 304 -10.09 -20.20 6.54
CA LEU A 304 -11.31 -20.09 7.34
C LEU A 304 -12.14 -21.37 7.28
N LYS A 305 -12.23 -22.01 6.10
CA LYS A 305 -12.92 -23.28 5.88
C LYS A 305 -12.31 -24.42 6.71
N ARG A 306 -10.97 -24.53 6.71
CA ARG A 306 -10.26 -25.56 7.52
C ARG A 306 -10.37 -25.32 9.02
N LEU A 307 -10.40 -24.05 9.42
CA LEU A 307 -10.63 -23.67 10.81
C LEU A 307 -12.13 -23.76 11.20
N LYS A 308 -13.00 -24.08 10.23
CA LYS A 308 -14.47 -24.18 10.43
C LYS A 308 -15.09 -22.90 10.99
N LEU A 309 -14.54 -21.76 10.59
CA LEU A 309 -15.06 -20.45 10.94
C LEU A 309 -16.09 -20.01 9.90
N PRO A 310 -17.29 -19.62 10.32
CA PRO A 310 -18.22 -18.97 9.40
C PRO A 310 -17.70 -17.60 9.02
N TYR A 311 -17.88 -17.21 7.74
CA TYR A 311 -17.44 -15.90 7.25
C TYR A 311 -18.38 -15.42 6.15
N ARG A 312 -18.29 -14.14 5.85
CA ARG A 312 -18.91 -13.52 4.69
C ARG A 312 -17.88 -12.84 3.81
N GLN A 313 -18.04 -12.99 2.51
CA GLN A 313 -17.25 -12.29 1.50
C GLN A 313 -17.97 -11.00 1.14
N VAL A 314 -17.30 -9.89 1.29
CA VAL A 314 -17.85 -8.55 1.09
C VAL A 314 -17.03 -7.79 0.06
N LEU A 315 -17.67 -7.32 -1.02
CA LEU A 315 -17.04 -6.41 -1.97
C LEU A 315 -17.21 -4.98 -1.45
N LEU A 316 -16.11 -4.35 -1.13
CA LEU A 316 -16.11 -2.99 -0.61
C LEU A 316 -16.52 -1.98 -1.70
N CYS A 317 -17.27 -0.96 -1.29
CA CYS A 317 -17.66 0.14 -2.16
C CYS A 317 -16.51 1.12 -2.38
N THR A 318 -16.69 2.03 -3.33
CA THR A 318 -15.70 3.03 -3.71
C THR A 318 -15.21 3.91 -2.57
N GLY A 319 -16.04 4.19 -1.57
CA GLY A 319 -15.68 5.02 -0.41
C GLY A 319 -14.98 4.29 0.72
N ASP A 320 -15.08 2.94 0.76
CA ASP A 320 -14.54 2.11 1.85
C ASP A 320 -13.25 1.35 1.45
N MET A 321 -13.05 1.10 0.15
CA MET A 321 -11.88 0.36 -0.34
C MET A 321 -10.55 1.11 -0.13
N GLY A 322 -9.47 0.37 0.02
CA GLY A 322 -8.13 0.88 0.26
C GLY A 322 -7.65 1.89 -0.80
N PHE A 323 -6.79 2.83 -0.41
CA PHE A 323 -6.32 3.95 -1.23
C PHE A 323 -5.71 3.52 -2.57
N SER A 324 -4.89 2.48 -2.56
CA SER A 324 -4.16 1.99 -3.74
C SER A 324 -4.93 0.96 -4.55
N ALA A 325 -6.08 0.49 -4.06
CA ALA A 325 -6.83 -0.59 -4.67
C ALA A 325 -7.74 -0.11 -5.81
N GLU A 326 -7.90 -0.96 -6.82
CA GLU A 326 -8.93 -0.83 -7.86
C GLU A 326 -10.18 -1.63 -7.50
N LYS A 327 -10.03 -2.65 -6.64
CA LYS A 327 -11.10 -3.49 -6.12
C LYS A 327 -10.62 -4.13 -4.81
N THR A 328 -11.48 -4.18 -3.82
CA THR A 328 -11.19 -4.79 -2.52
C THR A 328 -12.30 -5.75 -2.13
N ILE A 329 -11.91 -6.94 -1.70
CA ILE A 329 -12.80 -7.97 -1.17
C ILE A 329 -12.32 -8.28 0.24
N ASP A 330 -13.22 -8.14 1.22
CA ASP A 330 -12.96 -8.52 2.61
C ASP A 330 -13.61 -9.86 2.94
N LEU A 331 -12.93 -10.63 3.77
CA LEU A 331 -13.46 -11.83 4.42
C LEU A 331 -13.70 -11.49 5.89
N GLU A 332 -14.97 -11.37 6.25
CA GLU A 332 -15.38 -10.98 7.60
C GLU A 332 -15.83 -12.21 8.40
N VAL A 333 -15.21 -12.45 9.56
CA VAL A 333 -15.43 -13.60 10.43
C VAL A 333 -16.28 -13.24 11.63
#